data_4098d24442023540aa074d7fc0608664
#
_entry.id   4098d24442023540aa074d7fc0608664
#
_cell.length_a   1.000
_cell.length_b   1.000
_cell.length_c   1.000
_cell.angle_alpha   90.00
_cell.angle_beta   90.00
_cell.angle_gamma   90.00
#
_symmetry.space_group_name_H-M   'P 1'
#
loop_
_entity.id
_entity.type
_entity.pdbx_description
1 polymer ?
#
loop_
_entity_poly.entity_id
_entity_poly.type
_entity_poly.pdbx_seq_one_letter_code
_entity_poly.pdbx_strand_id
1 'polypeptide(L)'
;MHVKHHKSCRICGNQHLTEVLDLGMQHIQGAFDHPDAPSPPRRKVSNRIVRCDTSKDENACGLVQADVSISPEILYRNYWYQSGISQTMTKHLQGIADEAMQITKANPNLCTVLDIACNDGTLLRAYPSGVKRLGVDPSDIAAKQTDLEIVNEVFPTSEIHPEAKFNIITSIACFYDVNEPKDFVAAIKNFLHKDGIWIAE
;
A
#
# COMPACT_ATOMS: atom_id res chain seq x y z
N MET A 1 13.25 16.55 3.14
CA MET A 1 11.88 16.00 3.21
C MET A 1 11.37 15.91 1.78
N HIS A 2 11.08 14.71 1.30
CA HIS A 2 10.55 14.57 -0.06
C HIS A 2 9.03 14.69 -0.02
N VAL A 3 8.55 15.91 -0.25
CA VAL A 3 7.14 16.19 -0.56
C VAL A 3 7.08 16.42 -2.06
N LYS A 4 6.28 15.64 -2.77
CA LYS A 4 6.01 15.79 -4.19
C LYS A 4 4.72 16.56 -4.36
N HIS A 5 4.77 17.72 -5.05
CA HIS A 5 3.59 18.49 -5.42
C HIS A 5 3.06 18.01 -6.78
N HIS A 6 1.78 17.68 -6.84
CA HIS A 6 1.13 17.23 -8.07
C HIS A 6 0.55 18.41 -8.83
N LYS A 7 1.11 18.65 -10.02
CA LYS A 7 0.63 19.68 -10.97
C LYS A 7 -0.31 19.08 -12.03
N SER A 8 -0.51 17.77 -12.01
CA SER A 8 -1.37 17.04 -12.93
C SER A 8 -2.03 15.86 -12.23
N CYS A 9 -3.07 15.33 -12.84
CA CYS A 9 -3.75 14.13 -12.39
C CYS A 9 -2.80 12.92 -12.41
N ARG A 10 -2.72 12.19 -11.30
CA ARG A 10 -1.83 11.02 -11.16
C ARG A 10 -2.23 9.83 -12.03
N ILE A 11 -3.47 9.83 -12.53
CA ILE A 11 -3.98 8.75 -13.40
C ILE A 11 -3.90 9.14 -14.88
N CYS A 12 -4.58 10.21 -15.32
CA CYS A 12 -4.64 10.55 -16.74
C CYS A 12 -3.60 11.60 -17.18
N GLY A 13 -2.88 12.25 -16.25
CA GLY A 13 -1.89 13.28 -16.56
C GLY A 13 -2.46 14.66 -16.88
N ASN A 14 -3.80 14.82 -16.88
CA ASN A 14 -4.46 16.08 -17.17
C ASN A 14 -4.05 17.18 -16.19
N GLN A 15 -3.83 18.39 -16.66
CA GLN A 15 -3.35 19.53 -15.86
C GLN A 15 -4.48 20.38 -15.27
N HIS A 16 -5.73 20.18 -15.68
CA HIS A 16 -6.88 20.90 -15.13
C HIS A 16 -7.30 20.30 -13.81
N LEU A 17 -6.65 20.73 -12.74
CA LEU A 17 -6.99 20.37 -11.37
C LEU A 17 -7.77 21.52 -10.72
N THR A 18 -8.96 21.22 -10.21
CA THR A 18 -9.80 22.16 -9.48
C THR A 18 -9.83 21.80 -8.00
N GLU A 19 -9.60 22.77 -7.13
CA GLU A 19 -9.69 22.60 -5.68
C GLU A 19 -11.10 22.16 -5.27
N VAL A 20 -11.15 21.16 -4.39
CA VAL A 20 -12.38 20.67 -3.77
C VAL A 20 -12.45 21.05 -2.30
N LEU A 21 -11.31 20.95 -1.61
CA LEU A 21 -11.19 21.23 -0.18
C LEU A 21 -9.76 21.67 0.13
N ASP A 22 -9.61 22.72 0.95
CA ASP A 22 -8.32 23.12 1.49
C ASP A 22 -8.39 23.17 3.03
N LEU A 23 -7.66 22.29 3.70
CA LEU A 23 -7.51 22.24 5.15
C LEU A 23 -6.26 22.99 5.62
N GLY A 24 -5.59 23.71 4.71
CA GLY A 24 -4.38 24.47 4.98
C GLY A 24 -3.16 23.58 5.26
N MET A 25 -2.20 24.17 5.98
CA MET A 25 -0.95 23.48 6.34
C MET A 25 -1.16 22.63 7.60
N GLN A 26 -1.08 21.30 7.47
CA GLN A 26 -1.27 20.34 8.55
C GLN A 26 0.05 19.64 8.91
N HIS A 27 0.14 19.16 10.15
CA HIS A 27 1.23 18.27 10.54
C HIS A 27 1.11 16.92 9.83
N ILE A 28 2.25 16.31 9.50
CA ILE A 28 2.27 14.98 8.92
C ILE A 28 1.67 14.00 9.92
N GLN A 29 0.65 13.26 9.48
CA GLN A 29 -0.03 12.23 10.26
C GLN A 29 0.81 10.94 10.26
N GLY A 30 0.65 10.09 11.28
CA GLY A 30 1.29 8.79 11.36
C GLY A 30 2.74 8.80 11.87
N ALA A 31 3.37 9.96 12.01
CA ALA A 31 4.66 10.08 12.65
C ALA A 31 4.46 10.23 14.17
N PHE A 32 4.58 9.13 14.90
CA PHE A 32 4.51 9.13 16.37
C PHE A 32 5.91 9.10 16.96
N ASP A 33 6.16 10.02 17.87
CA ASP A 33 7.43 10.10 18.58
C ASP A 33 7.43 9.11 19.75
N HIS A 34 8.55 8.45 20.01
CA HIS A 34 8.74 7.78 21.28
C HIS A 34 8.76 8.82 22.41
N PRO A 35 8.14 8.57 23.59
CA PRO A 35 8.07 9.56 24.67
C PRO A 35 9.43 10.11 25.09
N ASP A 36 10.48 9.32 24.98
CA ASP A 36 11.86 9.67 25.38
C ASP A 36 12.72 10.14 24.19
N ALA A 37 12.19 10.18 22.96
CA ALA A 37 12.92 10.66 21.80
C ALA A 37 12.84 12.20 21.72
N PRO A 38 13.93 12.89 21.27
CA PRO A 38 13.83 14.30 20.96
C PRO A 38 12.79 14.49 19.87
N SER A 39 11.79 15.34 20.13
CA SER A 39 10.71 15.63 19.18
C SER A 39 11.31 16.00 17.82
N PRO A 40 10.97 15.28 16.74
CA PRO A 40 11.43 15.68 15.43
C PRO A 40 10.86 17.04 15.06
N PRO A 41 11.52 17.78 14.16
CA PRO A 41 11.00 19.07 13.73
C PRO A 41 9.58 18.92 13.20
N ARG A 42 8.61 19.58 13.84
CA ARG A 42 7.20 19.57 13.46
C ARG A 42 7.05 20.14 12.06
N ARG A 43 6.88 19.26 11.09
CA ARG A 43 6.76 19.63 9.69
C ARG A 43 5.28 19.70 9.31
N LYS A 44 4.93 20.76 8.61
CA LYS A 44 3.59 20.92 8.02
C LYS A 44 3.68 20.77 6.51
N VAL A 45 2.66 20.15 5.94
CA VAL A 45 2.47 19.99 4.50
C VAL A 45 1.08 20.50 4.12
N SER A 46 0.89 20.85 2.87
CA SER A 46 -0.44 21.15 2.32
C SER A 46 -1.37 19.96 2.52
N ASN A 47 -2.58 20.21 2.96
CA ASN A 47 -3.64 19.21 3.02
C ASN A 47 -4.81 19.71 2.18
N ARG A 48 -4.57 19.75 0.87
CA ARG A 48 -5.51 20.20 -0.13
C ARG A 48 -5.90 19.04 -1.04
N ILE A 49 -7.20 18.93 -1.27
CA ILE A 49 -7.80 17.94 -2.15
C ILE A 49 -8.19 18.65 -3.45
N VAL A 50 -7.79 18.06 -4.56
CA VAL A 50 -8.09 18.55 -5.91
C VAL A 50 -8.76 17.48 -6.74
N ARG A 51 -9.60 17.89 -7.69
CA ARG A 51 -10.26 17.01 -8.64
C ARG A 51 -9.73 17.27 -10.05
N CYS A 52 -9.47 16.20 -10.80
CA CYS A 52 -9.25 16.25 -12.25
C CYS A 52 -10.55 16.69 -12.92
N ASP A 53 -10.59 17.89 -13.49
CA ASP A 53 -11.83 18.60 -13.81
C ASP A 53 -12.36 18.27 -15.20
N THR A 54 -13.35 17.40 -15.26
CA THR A 54 -14.04 16.97 -16.48
C THR A 54 -14.85 18.07 -17.16
N SER A 55 -15.13 19.19 -16.47
CA SER A 55 -15.80 20.33 -17.08
C SER A 55 -14.86 21.23 -17.87
N LYS A 56 -13.55 21.12 -17.63
CA LYS A 56 -12.52 21.93 -18.30
C LYS A 56 -11.81 21.19 -19.44
N ASP A 57 -11.84 19.87 -19.42
CA ASP A 57 -11.21 19.02 -20.42
C ASP A 57 -11.94 17.68 -20.51
N GLU A 58 -12.37 17.30 -21.72
CA GLU A 58 -13.07 16.03 -21.98
C GLU A 58 -12.22 14.80 -21.72
N ASN A 59 -10.87 14.94 -21.75
CA ASN A 59 -9.93 13.86 -21.43
C ASN A 59 -9.62 13.77 -19.92
N ALA A 60 -10.20 14.63 -19.09
CA ALA A 60 -10.05 14.54 -17.65
C ALA A 60 -10.84 13.34 -17.10
N CYS A 61 -10.27 12.63 -16.11
CA CYS A 61 -10.85 11.37 -15.61
C CYS A 61 -11.72 11.53 -14.35
N GLY A 62 -11.82 12.74 -13.79
CA GLY A 62 -12.61 12.99 -12.57
C GLY A 62 -11.95 12.58 -11.25
N LEU A 63 -10.72 12.06 -11.27
CA LEU A 63 -10.02 11.62 -10.06
C LEU A 63 -9.95 12.75 -9.02
N VAL A 64 -10.30 12.41 -7.78
CA VAL A 64 -10.07 13.22 -6.59
C VAL A 64 -8.76 12.75 -5.93
N GLN A 65 -7.83 13.67 -5.71
CA GLN A 65 -6.51 13.37 -5.18
C GLN A 65 -6.01 14.46 -4.23
N ALA A 66 -5.08 14.11 -3.34
CA ALA A 66 -4.30 15.12 -2.63
C ALA A 66 -3.37 15.86 -3.60
N ASP A 67 -3.11 17.13 -3.36
CA ASP A 67 -2.18 17.94 -4.18
C ASP A 67 -0.71 17.68 -3.86
N VAL A 68 -0.44 16.91 -2.80
CA VAL A 68 0.91 16.47 -2.40
C VAL A 68 0.96 14.99 -2.10
N SER A 69 2.15 14.41 -2.24
CA SER A 69 2.49 13.09 -1.69
C SER A 69 3.72 13.20 -0.81
N ILE A 70 3.80 12.35 0.20
CA ILE A 70 4.93 12.26 1.14
C ILE A 70 5.63 10.93 0.88
N SER A 71 6.97 10.91 1.02
CA SER A 71 7.73 9.67 0.86
C SER A 71 7.24 8.58 1.83
N PRO A 72 6.97 7.35 1.34
CA PRO A 72 6.57 6.21 2.19
C PRO A 72 7.57 5.92 3.32
N GLU A 73 8.86 6.15 3.09
CA GLU A 73 9.88 5.98 4.13
C GLU A 73 9.65 6.89 5.35
N ILE A 74 9.14 8.11 5.12
CA ILE A 74 8.82 9.05 6.21
C ILE A 74 7.58 8.61 6.96
N LEU A 75 6.59 8.06 6.25
CA LEU A 75 5.31 7.68 6.83
C LEU A 75 5.38 6.32 7.53
N TYR A 76 6.13 5.37 6.97
CA TYR A 76 5.94 3.96 7.31
C TYR A 76 7.17 3.27 7.90
N ARG A 77 8.40 3.77 7.78
CA ARG A 77 9.57 3.10 8.35
C ARG A 77 9.43 2.86 9.85
N ASN A 78 9.10 3.89 10.63
CA ASN A 78 8.87 3.81 12.07
C ASN A 78 7.39 3.65 12.42
N TYR A 79 6.64 2.95 11.56
CA TYR A 79 5.20 2.76 11.78
C TYR A 79 4.96 1.87 12.99
N TRP A 80 4.09 2.31 13.90
CA TRP A 80 3.88 1.66 15.19
C TRP A 80 2.72 0.66 15.20
N TYR A 81 1.77 0.79 14.24
CA TYR A 81 0.59 -0.07 14.16
C TYR A 81 0.97 -1.50 13.77
N GLN A 82 0.39 -2.47 14.49
CA GLN A 82 0.51 -3.89 14.21
C GLN A 82 -0.88 -4.51 14.06
N SER A 83 -1.13 -5.16 12.95
CA SER A 83 -2.43 -5.74 12.64
C SER A 83 -2.84 -6.84 13.62
N GLY A 84 -1.88 -7.63 14.08
CA GLY A 84 -2.10 -8.77 14.98
C GLY A 84 -2.47 -8.39 16.42
N ILE A 85 -2.32 -7.14 16.83
CA ILE A 85 -2.74 -6.69 18.17
C ILE A 85 -4.27 -6.67 18.30
N SER A 86 -4.97 -6.38 17.20
CA SER A 86 -6.43 -6.29 17.17
C SER A 86 -7.06 -7.63 16.77
N GLN A 87 -7.85 -8.23 17.66
CA GLN A 87 -8.59 -9.46 17.34
C GLN A 87 -9.60 -9.25 16.20
N THR A 88 -10.20 -8.07 16.10
CA THR A 88 -11.13 -7.73 15.01
C THR A 88 -10.39 -7.70 13.69
N MET A 89 -9.23 -7.03 13.63
CA MET A 89 -8.41 -6.99 12.43
C MET A 89 -7.89 -8.38 12.06
N THR A 90 -7.40 -9.17 13.02
CA THR A 90 -6.95 -10.54 12.78
C THR A 90 -8.04 -11.40 12.13
N LYS A 91 -9.29 -11.32 12.65
CA LYS A 91 -10.43 -12.05 12.07
C LYS A 91 -10.80 -11.56 10.68
N HIS A 92 -10.72 -10.24 10.44
CA HIS A 92 -10.96 -9.65 9.13
C HIS A 92 -9.95 -10.16 8.11
N LEU A 93 -8.66 -10.09 8.42
CA LEU A 93 -7.59 -10.58 7.56
C LEU A 93 -7.67 -12.09 7.31
N GLN A 94 -8.07 -12.88 8.33
CA GLN A 94 -8.36 -14.30 8.15
C GLN A 94 -9.48 -14.51 7.13
N GLY A 95 -10.55 -13.72 7.21
CA GLY A 95 -11.66 -13.78 6.26
C GLY A 95 -11.21 -13.48 4.82
N ILE A 96 -10.31 -12.50 4.63
CA ILE A 96 -9.73 -12.19 3.32
C ILE A 96 -8.93 -13.38 2.76
N ALA A 97 -8.08 -14.00 3.59
CA ALA A 97 -7.31 -15.17 3.18
C ALA A 97 -8.20 -16.36 2.78
N ASP A 98 -9.24 -16.63 3.59
CA ASP A 98 -10.20 -17.70 3.33
C ASP A 98 -10.97 -17.47 2.03
N GLU A 99 -11.45 -16.25 1.79
CA GLU A 99 -12.15 -15.86 0.57
C GLU A 99 -11.25 -15.96 -0.66
N ALA A 100 -10.00 -15.48 -0.56
CA ALA A 100 -9.02 -15.56 -1.63
C ALA A 100 -8.76 -17.01 -2.05
N MET A 101 -8.58 -17.91 -1.09
CA MET A 101 -8.41 -19.34 -1.34
C MET A 101 -9.67 -19.98 -1.94
N GLN A 102 -10.86 -19.55 -1.51
CA GLN A 102 -12.12 -20.04 -2.04
C GLN A 102 -12.36 -19.60 -3.50
N ILE A 103 -12.07 -18.33 -3.83
CA ILE A 103 -12.23 -17.77 -5.18
C ILE A 103 -11.27 -18.45 -6.15
N THR A 104 -9.99 -18.56 -5.78
CA THR A 104 -8.97 -19.14 -6.65
C THR A 104 -9.07 -20.66 -6.75
N LYS A 105 -9.69 -21.33 -5.78
CA LYS A 105 -9.72 -22.79 -5.65
C LYS A 105 -8.32 -23.41 -5.74
N ALA A 106 -7.31 -22.64 -5.36
CA ALA A 106 -5.92 -23.05 -5.49
C ALA A 106 -5.59 -24.20 -4.54
N ASN A 107 -4.79 -25.15 -5.04
CA ASN A 107 -4.18 -26.14 -4.16
C ASN A 107 -3.13 -25.43 -3.28
N PRO A 108 -3.22 -25.49 -1.94
CA PRO A 108 -2.28 -24.79 -1.06
C PRO A 108 -0.80 -25.07 -1.38
N ASN A 109 -0.45 -26.31 -1.73
CA ASN A 109 0.93 -26.70 -2.03
C ASN A 109 1.46 -26.15 -3.38
N LEU A 110 0.61 -25.58 -4.21
CA LEU A 110 0.94 -24.98 -5.49
C LEU A 110 0.63 -23.48 -5.55
N CYS A 111 0.03 -22.95 -4.49
CA CYS A 111 -0.38 -21.56 -4.39
C CYS A 111 0.77 -20.68 -3.91
N THR A 112 0.92 -19.54 -4.57
CA THR A 112 1.87 -18.48 -4.21
C THR A 112 1.11 -17.19 -3.91
N VAL A 113 1.46 -16.53 -2.81
CA VAL A 113 0.81 -15.29 -2.34
C VAL A 113 1.86 -14.20 -2.17
N LEU A 114 1.52 -13.00 -2.62
CA LEU A 114 2.24 -11.76 -2.32
C LEU A 114 1.32 -10.84 -1.52
N ASP A 115 1.78 -10.40 -0.36
CA ASP A 115 1.09 -9.39 0.46
C ASP A 115 1.89 -8.09 0.46
N ILE A 116 1.32 -7.04 -0.13
CA ILE A 116 1.94 -5.71 -0.25
C ILE A 116 1.48 -4.85 0.92
N ALA A 117 2.44 -4.23 1.62
CA ALA A 117 2.27 -3.57 2.92
C ALA A 117 1.81 -4.57 3.99
N CYS A 118 2.53 -5.70 4.07
CA CYS A 118 2.16 -6.85 4.90
C CYS A 118 2.24 -6.60 6.41
N ASN A 119 2.77 -5.47 6.85
CA ASN A 119 2.91 -5.07 8.24
C ASN A 119 3.59 -6.17 9.09
N ASP A 120 2.96 -6.65 10.15
CA ASP A 120 3.49 -7.74 10.99
C ASP A 120 3.25 -9.15 10.41
N GLY A 121 2.73 -9.27 9.18
CA GLY A 121 2.49 -10.53 8.51
C GLY A 121 1.26 -11.30 8.98
N THR A 122 0.34 -10.66 9.71
CA THR A 122 -0.89 -11.30 10.21
C THR A 122 -1.70 -11.92 9.08
N LEU A 123 -1.88 -11.23 7.95
CA LEU A 123 -2.58 -11.77 6.77
C LEU A 123 -1.83 -12.97 6.17
N LEU A 124 -0.51 -12.88 6.04
CA LEU A 124 0.30 -13.98 5.51
C LEU A 124 0.19 -15.25 6.38
N ARG A 125 0.12 -15.09 7.70
CA ARG A 125 -0.05 -16.24 8.62
C ARG A 125 -1.45 -16.86 8.56
N ALA A 126 -2.44 -16.12 8.06
CA ALA A 126 -3.80 -16.62 7.90
C ALA A 126 -3.96 -17.64 6.76
N TYR A 127 -3.06 -17.64 5.77
CA TYR A 127 -3.10 -18.63 4.70
C TYR A 127 -2.75 -20.06 5.19
N PRO A 128 -3.37 -21.11 4.60
CA PRO A 128 -3.11 -22.50 4.98
C PRO A 128 -1.63 -22.89 4.88
N SER A 129 -1.24 -23.90 5.65
CA SER A 129 0.08 -24.55 5.49
C SER A 129 0.25 -25.08 4.06
N GLY A 130 1.45 -24.93 3.50
CA GLY A 130 1.74 -25.29 2.11
C GLY A 130 1.70 -24.14 1.12
N VAL A 131 0.96 -23.05 1.41
CA VAL A 131 0.99 -21.82 0.60
C VAL A 131 2.37 -21.16 0.71
N LYS A 132 3.00 -20.86 -0.42
CA LYS A 132 4.22 -20.05 -0.45
C LYS A 132 3.84 -18.58 -0.30
N ARG A 133 4.44 -17.92 0.66
CA ARG A 133 4.06 -16.56 1.09
C ARG A 133 5.25 -15.63 1.02
N LEU A 134 5.08 -14.49 0.36
CA LEU A 134 6.04 -13.40 0.32
C LEU A 134 5.35 -12.13 0.79
N GLY A 135 5.98 -11.39 1.71
CA GLY A 135 5.57 -10.06 2.12
C GLY A 135 6.47 -8.99 1.54
N VAL A 136 5.92 -7.80 1.34
CA VAL A 136 6.70 -6.58 1.04
C VAL A 136 6.20 -5.47 1.94
N ASP A 137 7.10 -4.88 2.75
CA ASP A 137 6.74 -3.78 3.64
C ASP A 137 8.00 -3.03 4.11
N PRO A 138 8.07 -1.69 4.03
CA PRO A 138 9.26 -0.92 4.40
C PRO A 138 9.44 -0.72 5.92
N SER A 139 8.50 -1.16 6.75
CA SER A 139 8.50 -0.86 8.18
C SER A 139 9.48 -1.70 8.99
N ASP A 140 9.93 -1.13 10.11
CA ASP A 140 10.73 -1.84 11.10
C ASP A 140 9.96 -2.99 11.79
N ILE A 141 8.62 -2.97 11.72
CA ILE A 141 7.76 -4.05 12.22
C ILE A 141 7.90 -5.27 11.33
N ALA A 142 7.81 -5.07 10.02
CA ALA A 142 7.98 -6.14 9.04
C ALA A 142 9.39 -6.75 9.09
N ALA A 143 10.42 -5.91 9.21
CA ALA A 143 11.81 -6.35 9.31
C ALA A 143 12.10 -7.27 10.51
N LYS A 144 11.27 -7.23 11.55
CA LYS A 144 11.40 -8.08 12.74
C LYS A 144 10.78 -9.46 12.61
N GLN A 145 10.01 -9.72 11.55
CA GLN A 145 9.35 -11.01 11.35
C GLN A 145 10.35 -12.03 10.79
N THR A 146 10.72 -13.02 11.58
CA THR A 146 11.74 -14.02 11.23
C THR A 146 11.17 -15.36 10.75
N ASP A 147 9.87 -15.53 10.88
CA ASP A 147 9.12 -16.74 10.48
C ASP A 147 8.46 -16.61 9.09
N LEU A 148 8.60 -15.45 8.46
CA LEU A 148 8.06 -15.13 7.13
C LEU A 148 9.17 -14.65 6.20
N GLU A 149 9.00 -14.90 4.92
CA GLU A 149 9.82 -14.30 3.88
C GLU A 149 9.26 -12.90 3.57
N ILE A 150 10.01 -11.86 3.95
CA ILE A 150 9.61 -10.45 3.77
C ILE A 150 10.74 -9.67 3.12
N VAL A 151 10.42 -8.97 2.05
CA VAL A 151 11.26 -7.94 1.43
C VAL A 151 10.97 -6.62 2.15
N ASN A 152 11.95 -6.11 2.88
CA ASN A 152 11.79 -4.87 3.67
C ASN A 152 12.02 -3.63 2.82
N GLU A 153 11.18 -3.42 1.81
CA GLU A 153 11.24 -2.34 0.82
C GLU A 153 9.85 -1.81 0.49
N VAL A 154 9.81 -0.66 -0.19
CA VAL A 154 8.56 -0.11 -0.76
C VAL A 154 8.25 -0.82 -2.07
N PHE A 155 7.01 -1.28 -2.25
CA PHE A 155 6.56 -1.87 -3.51
C PHE A 155 6.20 -0.78 -4.55
N PRO A 156 6.56 -0.95 -5.85
CA PRO A 156 7.32 -2.05 -6.43
C PRO A 156 8.82 -1.98 -6.13
N THR A 157 9.47 -3.15 -6.04
CA THR A 157 10.89 -3.28 -5.76
C THR A 157 11.56 -4.29 -6.69
N SER A 158 12.86 -4.08 -6.95
CA SER A 158 13.69 -5.00 -7.73
C SER A 158 14.12 -6.25 -6.94
N GLU A 159 13.90 -6.29 -5.64
CA GLU A 159 14.22 -7.42 -4.77
C GLU A 159 13.31 -8.64 -5.03
N ILE A 160 12.14 -8.43 -5.64
CA ILE A 160 11.30 -9.53 -6.12
C ILE A 160 11.81 -9.96 -7.50
N HIS A 161 12.06 -11.27 -7.65
CA HIS A 161 12.51 -11.80 -8.95
C HIS A 161 11.53 -11.41 -10.06
N PRO A 162 11.99 -10.84 -11.19
CA PRO A 162 11.10 -10.26 -12.21
C PRO A 162 10.14 -11.25 -12.86
N GLU A 163 10.49 -12.56 -12.88
CA GLU A 163 9.62 -13.61 -13.41
C GLU A 163 8.73 -14.27 -12.35
N ALA A 164 8.80 -13.83 -11.10
CA ALA A 164 7.92 -14.34 -10.06
C ALA A 164 6.44 -14.14 -10.44
N LYS A 165 5.61 -15.14 -10.15
CA LYS A 165 4.16 -15.08 -10.39
C LYS A 165 3.42 -15.53 -9.14
N PHE A 166 2.37 -14.78 -8.81
CA PHE A 166 1.55 -15.02 -7.63
C PHE A 166 0.11 -15.33 -8.04
N ASN A 167 -0.47 -16.33 -7.42
CA ASN A 167 -1.88 -16.69 -7.62
C ASN A 167 -2.80 -15.69 -6.92
N ILE A 168 -2.33 -15.14 -5.79
CA ILE A 168 -3.04 -14.15 -5.00
C ILE A 168 -2.06 -13.01 -4.69
N ILE A 169 -2.50 -11.79 -4.97
CA ILE A 169 -1.81 -10.58 -4.50
C ILE A 169 -2.80 -9.82 -3.62
N THR A 170 -2.36 -9.41 -2.44
CA THR A 170 -3.15 -8.57 -1.52
C THR A 170 -2.48 -7.22 -1.31
N SER A 171 -3.29 -6.18 -1.16
CA SER A 171 -2.87 -4.83 -0.76
C SER A 171 -3.97 -4.21 0.10
N ILE A 172 -3.90 -4.50 1.40
CA ILE A 172 -4.94 -4.11 2.35
C ILE A 172 -4.54 -2.83 3.06
N ALA A 173 -5.43 -1.84 3.02
CA ALA A 173 -5.24 -0.52 3.63
C ALA A 173 -3.95 0.21 3.19
N CYS A 174 -3.54 0.09 1.90
CA CYS A 174 -2.33 0.74 1.41
C CYS A 174 -2.47 1.39 0.02
N PHE A 175 -3.35 0.91 -0.85
CA PHE A 175 -3.42 1.38 -2.24
C PHE A 175 -3.78 2.87 -2.36
N TYR A 176 -4.57 3.41 -1.46
CA TYR A 176 -4.93 4.84 -1.42
C TYR A 176 -3.74 5.77 -1.11
N ASP A 177 -2.69 5.25 -0.47
CA ASP A 177 -1.49 6.02 -0.10
C ASP A 177 -0.35 5.93 -1.14
N VAL A 178 -0.53 5.14 -2.20
CA VAL A 178 0.51 4.93 -3.20
C VAL A 178 0.83 6.21 -3.97
N ASN A 179 2.12 6.56 -4.06
CA ASN A 179 2.57 7.77 -4.76
C ASN A 179 2.39 7.70 -6.27
N GLU A 180 2.67 6.54 -6.87
CA GLU A 180 2.62 6.29 -8.31
C GLU A 180 1.65 5.13 -8.61
N PRO A 181 0.32 5.37 -8.58
CA PRO A 181 -0.67 4.30 -8.68
C PRO A 181 -0.63 3.53 -10.00
N LYS A 182 -0.22 4.16 -11.10
CA LYS A 182 -0.09 3.49 -12.40
C LYS A 182 1.05 2.47 -12.38
N ASP A 183 2.20 2.83 -11.82
CA ASP A 183 3.37 1.95 -11.73
C ASP A 183 3.09 0.80 -10.77
N PHE A 184 2.38 1.07 -9.67
CA PHE A 184 1.92 0.07 -8.71
C PHE A 184 1.03 -0.98 -9.38
N VAL A 185 0.00 -0.56 -10.12
CA VAL A 185 -0.92 -1.46 -10.83
C VAL A 185 -0.19 -2.21 -11.96
N ALA A 186 0.71 -1.55 -12.68
CA ALA A 186 1.52 -2.20 -13.71
C ALA A 186 2.42 -3.29 -13.12
N ALA A 187 3.02 -3.06 -11.96
CA ALA A 187 3.82 -4.06 -11.26
C ALA A 187 2.95 -5.23 -10.78
N ILE A 188 1.77 -4.97 -10.20
CA ILE A 188 0.81 -6.04 -9.83
C ILE A 188 0.47 -6.89 -11.05
N LYS A 189 0.09 -6.25 -12.17
CA LYS A 189 -0.20 -6.97 -13.42
C LYS A 189 0.96 -7.85 -13.88
N ASN A 190 2.20 -7.36 -13.72
CA ASN A 190 3.40 -8.11 -14.08
C ASN A 190 3.61 -9.32 -13.16
N PHE A 191 3.39 -9.19 -11.86
CA PHE A 191 3.58 -10.26 -10.89
C PHE A 191 2.39 -11.21 -10.77
N LEU A 192 1.20 -10.83 -11.25
CA LEU A 192 0.02 -11.67 -11.17
C LEU A 192 0.12 -12.85 -12.14
N HIS A 193 -0.21 -14.08 -11.64
CA HIS A 193 -0.41 -15.23 -12.49
C HIS A 193 -1.59 -14.98 -13.43
N LYS A 194 -1.61 -15.59 -14.63
CA LYS A 194 -2.67 -15.41 -15.64
C LYS A 194 -4.09 -15.65 -15.11
N ASP A 195 -4.23 -16.56 -14.17
CA ASP A 195 -5.51 -16.92 -13.51
C ASP A 195 -5.52 -16.45 -12.05
N GLY A 196 -4.62 -15.52 -11.70
CA GLY A 196 -4.50 -14.97 -10.35
C GLY A 196 -5.49 -13.85 -10.08
N ILE A 197 -5.64 -13.52 -8.79
CA ILE A 197 -6.48 -12.42 -8.34
C ILE A 197 -5.68 -11.39 -7.55
N TRP A 198 -6.10 -10.14 -7.65
CA TRP A 198 -5.65 -9.07 -6.78
C TRP A 198 -6.81 -8.60 -5.91
N ILE A 199 -6.60 -8.57 -4.60
CA ILE A 199 -7.55 -8.08 -3.60
C ILE A 199 -6.98 -6.79 -3.03
N ALA A 200 -7.75 -5.72 -3.12
CA ALA A 200 -7.41 -4.40 -2.57
C ALA A 200 -8.53 -3.91 -1.65
N GLU A 201 -8.13 -3.32 -0.52
CA GLU A 201 -9.00 -2.65 0.44
C GLU A 201 -8.41 -1.28 0.83
#